data_2e54c4f9c28b1c4b9614d898308730b4
#
_entry.id   2e54c4f9c28b1c4b9614d898308730b4
#
_cell.length_a   1.000
_cell.length_b   1.000
_cell.length_c   1.000
_cell.angle_alpha   90.00
_cell.angle_beta   90.00
_cell.angle_gamma   90.00
#
_symmetry.space_group_name_H-M   'P 1'
#
loop_
_entity.id
_entity.type
_entity.pdbx_description
1 polymer ?
#
loop_
_entity_poly.entity_id
_entity_poly.type
_entity_poly.pdbx_seq_one_letter_code
_entity_poly.pdbx_strand_id
1 'polypeptide(L)'
;SSLDQNELTGIGSGEPLARISQCNAGLIKRDLRRQGKAAEKLRALSSEQLLDICKRAGDLFLHAELPLNGDGDSQTADQYISTLSQTSGLPHVLVRRNMQKIFTVFDGMHGILNGLMRGMDAGVVETGFGEHSGIPVHYSPTTNALGVVLPSNSPGVNSIWMPAIALGVPVVLKPGREEPWTPLRIMQAFIAAGCPAEAFSF
;
A
#
# COMPACT_ATOMS: atom_id res chain seq x y z
N SER A 1 8.78 -9.04 15.50
CA SER A 1 8.40 -7.84 16.29
C SER A 1 9.64 -7.26 16.95
N SER A 2 9.69 -5.95 17.09
CA SER A 2 10.68 -5.23 17.89
C SER A 2 10.20 -5.17 19.34
N LEU A 3 11.15 -5.15 20.29
CA LEU A 3 10.85 -4.86 21.70
C LEU A 3 10.49 -3.39 21.92
N ASP A 4 10.88 -2.53 20.98
CA ASP A 4 10.61 -1.11 20.99
C ASP A 4 9.21 -0.84 20.41
N GLN A 5 8.33 -0.23 21.17
CA GLN A 5 6.94 0.02 20.79
C GLN A 5 6.57 1.47 21.05
N ASN A 6 5.81 2.06 20.13
CA ASN A 6 5.11 3.32 20.35
C ASN A 6 3.65 3.05 20.68
N GLU A 7 3.15 3.73 21.69
CA GLU A 7 1.74 3.73 22.04
C GLU A 7 1.02 4.84 21.27
N LEU A 8 -0.10 4.48 20.66
CA LEU A 8 -1.04 5.41 20.02
C LEU A 8 -2.18 5.70 20.98
N THR A 9 -2.42 6.96 21.24
CA THR A 9 -3.50 7.43 22.12
C THR A 9 -4.55 8.21 21.33
N GLY A 10 -5.77 8.19 21.82
CA GLY A 10 -6.84 9.04 21.31
C GLY A 10 -6.60 10.51 21.64
N ILE A 11 -6.70 11.40 20.63
CA ILE A 11 -6.43 12.85 20.79
C ILE A 11 -7.35 13.48 21.83
N GLY A 12 -8.61 13.06 21.91
CA GLY A 12 -9.57 13.65 22.85
C GLY A 12 -9.59 12.98 24.23
N SER A 13 -9.33 11.67 24.28
CA SER A 13 -9.42 10.88 25.51
C SER A 13 -8.08 10.72 26.23
N GLY A 14 -6.96 10.77 25.49
CA GLY A 14 -5.65 10.37 26.00
C GLY A 14 -5.51 8.86 26.26
N GLU A 15 -6.56 8.07 26.02
CA GLU A 15 -6.56 6.63 26.26
C GLU A 15 -5.74 5.89 25.19
N PRO A 16 -4.99 4.85 25.58
CA PRO A 16 -4.24 4.02 24.64
C PRO A 16 -5.18 3.25 23.73
N LEU A 17 -4.94 3.35 22.42
CA LEU A 17 -5.73 2.69 21.38
C LEU A 17 -4.99 1.52 20.72
N ALA A 18 -3.67 1.65 20.56
CA ALA A 18 -2.85 0.60 19.95
C ALA A 18 -1.38 0.74 20.34
N ARG A 19 -0.61 -0.35 20.17
CA ARG A 19 0.84 -0.35 20.28
C ARG A 19 1.44 -0.78 18.94
N ILE A 20 2.40 0.00 18.45
CA ILE A 20 3.06 -0.25 17.17
C ILE A 20 4.53 -0.56 17.42
N SER A 21 4.98 -1.73 16.94
CA SER A 21 6.38 -2.11 17.00
C SER A 21 7.24 -1.16 16.16
N GLN A 22 8.33 -0.66 16.72
CA GLN A 22 9.27 0.19 16.00
C GLN A 22 10.32 -0.66 15.29
N CYS A 23 10.57 -0.33 14.03
CA CYS A 23 11.58 -1.01 13.24
C CYS A 23 12.96 -0.40 13.47
N ASN A 24 13.94 -1.19 13.86
CA ASN A 24 15.32 -0.73 13.93
C ASN A 24 16.05 -0.94 12.58
N ALA A 25 17.23 -0.32 12.43
CA ALA A 25 18.03 -0.41 11.21
C ALA A 25 18.36 -1.84 10.79
N GLY A 26 18.50 -2.76 11.75
CA GLY A 26 18.77 -4.18 11.47
C GLY A 26 17.60 -4.89 10.80
N LEU A 27 16.38 -4.63 11.28
CA LEU A 27 15.15 -5.17 10.69
C LEU A 27 14.91 -4.60 9.29
N ILE A 28 15.10 -3.29 9.12
CA ILE A 28 14.99 -2.65 7.80
C ILE A 28 15.99 -3.25 6.81
N LYS A 29 17.26 -3.40 7.20
CA LYS A 29 18.30 -4.03 6.34
C LYS A 29 17.96 -5.47 6.00
N ARG A 30 17.42 -6.24 6.94
CA ARG A 30 16.96 -7.62 6.69
C ARG A 30 15.86 -7.64 5.64
N ASP A 31 14.88 -6.76 5.76
CA ASP A 31 13.73 -6.73 4.85
C ASP A 31 14.15 -6.23 3.45
N LEU A 32 15.01 -5.22 3.36
CA LEU A 32 15.59 -4.78 2.09
C LEU A 32 16.34 -5.89 1.34
N ARG A 33 17.04 -6.79 2.04
CA ARG A 33 17.72 -7.95 1.40
C ARG A 33 16.74 -8.96 0.80
N ARG A 34 15.50 -8.99 1.25
CA ARG A 34 14.45 -9.90 0.76
C ARG A 34 13.67 -9.34 -0.43
N GLN A 35 13.81 -8.04 -0.72
CA GLN A 35 13.02 -7.36 -1.73
C GLN A 35 13.26 -7.89 -3.15
N GLY A 36 14.44 -8.41 -3.48
CA GLY A 36 14.69 -9.09 -4.77
C GLY A 36 13.74 -10.25 -5.00
N LYS A 37 13.60 -11.15 -4.01
CA LYS A 37 12.68 -12.29 -4.08
C LYS A 37 11.20 -11.85 -4.06
N ALA A 38 10.87 -10.79 -3.33
CA ALA A 38 9.54 -10.22 -3.33
C ALA A 38 9.19 -9.65 -4.72
N ALA A 39 10.12 -8.96 -5.36
CA ALA A 39 9.97 -8.45 -6.71
C ALA A 39 9.78 -9.58 -7.74
N GLU A 40 10.53 -10.67 -7.63
CA GLU A 40 10.37 -11.86 -8.50
C GLU A 40 8.95 -12.43 -8.37
N LYS A 41 8.44 -12.61 -7.14
CA LYS A 41 7.09 -13.11 -6.91
C LYS A 41 6.01 -12.20 -7.48
N LEU A 42 6.17 -10.89 -7.30
CA LEU A 42 5.21 -9.91 -7.79
C LEU A 42 5.20 -9.84 -9.32
N ARG A 43 6.38 -9.89 -9.95
CA ARG A 43 6.54 -9.89 -11.43
C ARG A 43 6.20 -11.23 -12.09
N ALA A 44 6.01 -12.30 -11.32
CA ALA A 44 5.44 -13.54 -11.83
C ALA A 44 3.95 -13.43 -12.18
N LEU A 45 3.29 -12.36 -11.70
CA LEU A 45 1.92 -12.02 -12.09
C LEU A 45 1.94 -11.14 -13.33
N SER A 46 1.02 -11.39 -14.28
CA SER A 46 0.87 -10.54 -15.47
C SER A 46 0.34 -9.15 -15.10
N SER A 47 0.53 -8.18 -15.98
CA SER A 47 -0.03 -6.82 -15.78
C SER A 47 -1.55 -6.86 -15.62
N GLU A 48 -2.24 -7.73 -16.36
CA GLU A 48 -3.68 -7.93 -16.23
C GLU A 48 -4.07 -8.47 -14.85
N GLN A 49 -3.34 -9.47 -14.34
CA GLN A 49 -3.55 -10.01 -12.99
C GLN A 49 -3.32 -8.96 -11.90
N LEU A 50 -2.28 -8.13 -12.04
CA LEU A 50 -1.99 -7.04 -11.09
C LEU A 50 -3.09 -5.97 -11.11
N LEU A 51 -3.62 -5.62 -12.28
CA LEU A 51 -4.74 -4.69 -12.41
C LEU A 51 -6.03 -5.26 -11.81
N ASP A 52 -6.30 -6.56 -11.99
CA ASP A 52 -7.45 -7.24 -11.39
C ASP A 52 -7.33 -7.31 -9.86
N ILE A 53 -6.13 -7.55 -9.33
CA ILE A 53 -5.84 -7.44 -7.90
C ILE A 53 -6.13 -6.03 -7.40
N CYS A 54 -5.71 -4.97 -8.11
CA CYS A 54 -6.01 -3.59 -7.72
C CYS A 54 -7.52 -3.35 -7.62
N LYS A 55 -8.28 -3.78 -8.62
CA LYS A 55 -9.74 -3.61 -8.63
C LYS A 55 -10.40 -4.30 -7.43
N ARG A 56 -10.07 -5.57 -7.19
CA ARG A 56 -10.60 -6.33 -6.03
C ARG A 56 -10.16 -5.72 -4.71
N ALA A 57 -8.91 -5.27 -4.62
CA ALA A 57 -8.40 -4.62 -3.42
C ALA A 57 -9.17 -3.32 -3.09
N GLY A 58 -9.62 -2.58 -4.10
CA GLY A 58 -10.47 -1.41 -3.92
C GLY A 58 -11.77 -1.72 -3.20
N ASP A 59 -12.49 -2.74 -3.64
CA ASP A 59 -13.74 -3.17 -3.02
C ASP A 59 -13.50 -3.67 -1.57
N LEU A 60 -12.45 -4.47 -1.37
CA LEU A 60 -12.07 -4.95 -0.04
C LEU A 60 -11.67 -3.80 0.88
N PHE A 61 -10.92 -2.82 0.38
CA PHE A 61 -10.52 -1.65 1.15
C PHE A 61 -11.74 -0.86 1.65
N LEU A 62 -12.80 -0.70 0.84
CA LEU A 62 -14.00 0.04 1.24
C LEU A 62 -14.87 -0.76 2.22
N HIS A 63 -15.02 -2.07 2.02
CA HIS A 63 -16.14 -2.80 2.62
C HIS A 63 -15.74 -3.95 3.53
N ALA A 64 -14.54 -4.53 3.34
CA ALA A 64 -14.18 -5.74 4.05
C ALA A 64 -13.74 -5.49 5.49
N GLU A 65 -13.92 -6.49 6.32
CA GLU A 65 -13.18 -6.68 7.54
C GLU A 65 -11.79 -7.22 7.19
N LEU A 66 -10.73 -6.53 7.59
CA LEU A 66 -9.35 -6.83 7.22
C LEU A 66 -8.49 -7.06 8.46
N PRO A 67 -7.48 -7.95 8.37
CA PRO A 67 -6.58 -8.23 9.49
C PRO A 67 -5.82 -6.98 9.95
N LEU A 68 -5.60 -6.85 11.26
CA LEU A 68 -4.71 -5.83 11.85
C LEU A 68 -3.30 -6.39 12.09
N ASN A 69 -3.23 -7.65 12.50
CA ASN A 69 -1.97 -8.33 12.87
C ASN A 69 -2.05 -9.83 12.56
N GLY A 70 -0.99 -10.56 12.92
CA GLY A 70 -0.94 -12.02 12.80
C GLY A 70 -1.67 -12.80 13.90
N ASP A 71 -2.22 -12.11 14.91
CA ASP A 71 -2.78 -12.74 16.11
C ASP A 71 -4.32 -12.93 16.02
N GLY A 72 -4.90 -12.67 14.84
CA GLY A 72 -6.33 -12.88 14.57
C GLY A 72 -7.21 -11.65 14.76
N ASP A 73 -6.63 -10.52 15.16
CA ASP A 73 -7.38 -9.26 15.24
C ASP A 73 -7.68 -8.74 13.84
N SER A 74 -8.89 -8.21 13.67
CA SER A 74 -9.36 -7.62 12.43
C SER A 74 -10.05 -6.28 12.65
N GLN A 75 -10.26 -5.54 11.58
CA GLN A 75 -10.87 -4.22 11.61
C GLN A 75 -11.86 -4.05 10.46
N THR A 76 -13.12 -3.77 10.80
CA THR A 76 -14.14 -3.39 9.82
C THR A 76 -13.86 -1.98 9.27
N ALA A 77 -14.54 -1.60 8.20
CA ALA A 77 -14.43 -0.25 7.64
C ALA A 77 -14.87 0.84 8.64
N ASP A 78 -15.92 0.60 9.42
CA ASP A 78 -16.41 1.56 10.42
C ASP A 78 -15.46 1.66 11.63
N GLN A 79 -14.86 0.56 12.06
CA GLN A 79 -13.82 0.58 13.08
C GLN A 79 -12.58 1.34 12.61
N TYR A 80 -12.15 1.14 11.34
CA TYR A 80 -11.07 1.92 10.74
C TYR A 80 -11.37 3.43 10.77
N ILE A 81 -12.58 3.83 10.35
CA ILE A 81 -12.99 5.24 10.34
C ILE A 81 -12.94 5.82 11.75
N SER A 82 -13.47 5.09 12.72
CA SER A 82 -13.48 5.52 14.12
C SER A 82 -12.07 5.64 14.69
N THR A 83 -11.24 4.62 14.49
CA THR A 83 -9.88 4.58 15.03
C THR A 83 -9.01 5.68 14.41
N LEU A 84 -9.07 5.85 13.09
CA LEU A 84 -8.34 6.92 12.41
C LEU A 84 -8.78 8.30 12.88
N SER A 85 -10.09 8.51 13.06
CA SER A 85 -10.61 9.77 13.62
C SER A 85 -10.07 10.03 15.02
N GLN A 86 -10.02 9.02 15.88
CA GLN A 86 -9.53 9.13 17.25
C GLN A 86 -8.04 9.46 17.33
N THR A 87 -7.20 8.91 16.44
CA THR A 87 -5.74 9.14 16.47
C THR A 87 -5.29 10.36 15.70
N SER A 88 -6.03 10.77 14.65
CA SER A 88 -5.65 11.89 13.77
C SER A 88 -6.45 13.17 13.98
N GLY A 89 -7.58 13.09 14.67
CA GLY A 89 -8.52 14.21 14.82
C GLY A 89 -9.36 14.50 13.57
N LEU A 90 -9.23 13.70 12.49
CA LEU A 90 -10.03 13.89 11.29
C LEU A 90 -11.50 13.53 11.52
N PRO A 91 -12.47 14.40 11.17
CA PRO A 91 -13.88 14.05 11.23
C PRO A 91 -14.20 12.82 10.36
N HIS A 92 -15.11 11.96 10.82
CA HIS A 92 -15.53 10.74 10.10
C HIS A 92 -15.91 11.00 8.64
N VAL A 93 -16.57 12.12 8.34
CA VAL A 93 -16.95 12.48 6.97
C VAL A 93 -15.72 12.70 6.08
N LEU A 94 -14.64 13.24 6.62
CA LEU A 94 -13.38 13.44 5.87
C LEU A 94 -12.61 12.12 5.71
N VAL A 95 -12.65 11.23 6.71
CA VAL A 95 -12.09 9.89 6.59
C VAL A 95 -12.79 9.13 5.46
N ARG A 96 -14.14 9.10 5.44
CA ARG A 96 -14.92 8.46 4.36
C ARG A 96 -14.62 9.05 2.98
N ARG A 97 -14.48 10.39 2.87
CA ARG A 97 -14.07 11.02 1.60
C ARG A 97 -12.67 10.61 1.15
N ASN A 98 -11.73 10.46 2.08
CA ASN A 98 -10.40 9.96 1.74
C ASN A 98 -10.42 8.48 1.33
N MET A 99 -11.25 7.65 1.98
CA MET A 99 -11.46 6.27 1.53
C MET A 99 -11.96 6.24 0.08
N GLN A 100 -12.93 7.07 -0.26
CA GLN A 100 -13.44 7.13 -1.64
C GLN A 100 -12.38 7.60 -2.64
N LYS A 101 -11.52 8.56 -2.27
CA LYS A 101 -10.39 8.98 -3.12
C LYS A 101 -9.40 7.84 -3.36
N ILE A 102 -9.06 7.08 -2.31
CA ILE A 102 -8.17 5.92 -2.41
C ILE A 102 -8.81 4.85 -3.30
N PHE A 103 -10.10 4.57 -3.12
CA PHE A 103 -10.85 3.66 -3.99
C PHE A 103 -10.80 4.09 -5.46
N THR A 104 -10.97 5.39 -5.76
CA THR A 104 -10.87 5.91 -7.14
C THR A 104 -9.51 5.61 -7.77
N VAL A 105 -8.43 5.59 -6.98
CA VAL A 105 -7.10 5.21 -7.47
C VAL A 105 -7.01 3.71 -7.73
N PHE A 106 -7.58 2.87 -6.88
CA PHE A 106 -7.67 1.43 -7.12
C PHE A 106 -8.43 1.13 -8.42
N ASP A 107 -9.61 1.69 -8.56
CA ASP A 107 -10.49 1.45 -9.72
C ASP A 107 -9.91 2.05 -11.01
N GLY A 108 -9.28 3.23 -10.92
CA GLY A 108 -8.65 3.91 -12.04
C GLY A 108 -7.22 3.46 -12.37
N MET A 109 -6.69 2.39 -11.76
CA MET A 109 -5.28 2.02 -11.85
C MET A 109 -4.79 1.82 -13.29
N HIS A 110 -5.59 1.19 -14.15
CA HIS A 110 -5.25 1.03 -15.57
C HIS A 110 -4.98 2.39 -16.24
N GLY A 111 -5.86 3.37 -16.03
CA GLY A 111 -5.68 4.72 -16.59
C GLY A 111 -4.44 5.44 -16.03
N ILE A 112 -4.16 5.23 -14.74
CA ILE A 112 -2.98 5.79 -14.06
C ILE A 112 -1.70 5.21 -14.68
N LEU A 113 -1.63 3.89 -14.84
CA LEU A 113 -0.46 3.24 -15.46
C LEU A 113 -0.28 3.69 -16.91
N ASN A 114 -1.35 3.76 -17.68
CA ASN A 114 -1.30 4.25 -19.07
C ASN A 114 -0.75 5.69 -19.13
N GLY A 115 -1.16 6.56 -18.20
CA GLY A 115 -0.62 7.91 -18.09
C GLY A 115 0.87 7.94 -17.69
N LEU A 116 1.27 7.14 -16.71
CA LEU A 116 2.68 7.02 -16.28
C LEU A 116 3.58 6.48 -17.40
N MET A 117 3.07 5.54 -18.20
CA MET A 117 3.77 4.92 -19.31
C MET A 117 3.64 5.71 -20.62
N ARG A 118 3.00 6.87 -20.59
CA ARG A 118 2.80 7.75 -21.76
C ARG A 118 2.13 7.05 -22.94
N GLY A 119 1.15 6.18 -22.66
CA GLY A 119 0.39 5.44 -23.65
C GLY A 119 1.12 4.25 -24.28
N MET A 120 2.28 3.85 -23.76
CA MET A 120 2.89 2.57 -24.13
C MET A 120 2.03 1.41 -23.62
N ASP A 121 2.06 0.29 -24.34
CA ASP A 121 1.37 -0.92 -23.93
C ASP A 121 1.90 -1.43 -22.56
N ALA A 122 0.99 -1.87 -21.68
CA ALA A 122 1.35 -2.35 -20.35
C ALA A 122 2.23 -3.61 -20.40
N GLY A 123 2.18 -4.40 -21.47
CA GLY A 123 3.04 -5.56 -21.67
C GLY A 123 4.54 -5.22 -21.71
N VAL A 124 4.91 -3.95 -21.93
CA VAL A 124 6.31 -3.51 -21.84
C VAL A 124 6.92 -3.73 -20.44
N VAL A 125 6.10 -3.71 -19.40
CA VAL A 125 6.55 -3.97 -18.02
C VAL A 125 6.88 -5.45 -17.82
N GLU A 126 6.18 -6.35 -18.52
CA GLU A 126 6.39 -7.80 -18.46
C GLU A 126 7.57 -8.22 -19.31
N THR A 127 7.63 -7.75 -20.56
CA THR A 127 8.64 -8.15 -21.55
C THR A 127 9.96 -7.39 -21.41
N GLY A 128 9.93 -6.20 -20.80
CA GLY A 128 11.05 -5.27 -20.76
C GLY A 128 11.30 -4.54 -22.08
N PHE A 129 10.50 -4.77 -23.13
CA PHE A 129 10.70 -4.21 -24.47
C PHE A 129 9.40 -3.62 -25.00
N GLY A 130 9.52 -2.51 -25.72
CA GLY A 130 8.40 -1.85 -26.37
C GLY A 130 8.86 -0.88 -27.45
N GLU A 131 7.91 -0.14 -27.98
CA GLU A 131 8.16 0.92 -28.96
C GLU A 131 7.44 2.19 -28.54
N HIS A 132 8.12 3.30 -28.68
CA HIS A 132 7.52 4.62 -28.48
C HIS A 132 7.83 5.52 -29.68
N SER A 133 6.80 5.92 -30.42
CA SER A 133 6.93 6.77 -31.61
C SER A 133 7.93 6.21 -32.65
N GLY A 134 7.89 4.92 -32.93
CA GLY A 134 8.79 4.24 -33.87
C GLY A 134 10.19 3.96 -33.32
N ILE A 135 10.46 4.27 -32.07
CA ILE A 135 11.76 4.05 -31.42
C ILE A 135 11.66 2.86 -30.46
N PRO A 136 12.49 1.80 -30.65
CA PRO A 136 12.57 0.72 -29.68
C PRO A 136 13.02 1.22 -28.30
N VAL A 137 12.31 0.82 -27.26
CA VAL A 137 12.62 1.17 -25.88
C VAL A 137 12.81 -0.07 -25.03
N HIS A 138 13.71 0.01 -24.05
CA HIS A 138 13.88 -1.02 -23.03
C HIS A 138 13.42 -0.47 -21.67
N TYR A 139 12.60 -1.26 -20.99
CA TYR A 139 12.08 -0.95 -19.67
C TYR A 139 12.66 -1.93 -18.65
N SER A 140 13.37 -1.40 -17.66
CA SER A 140 13.88 -2.24 -16.57
C SER A 140 13.75 -1.49 -15.24
N PRO A 141 13.44 -2.22 -14.14
CA PRO A 141 13.40 -1.60 -12.83
C PRO A 141 14.82 -1.18 -12.41
N THR A 142 14.96 0.04 -11.92
CA THR A 142 16.23 0.56 -11.40
C THR A 142 16.45 0.18 -9.92
N THR A 143 15.42 -0.37 -9.27
CA THR A 143 15.46 -0.79 -7.87
C THR A 143 14.56 -2.01 -7.64
N ASN A 144 14.82 -2.75 -6.58
CA ASN A 144 14.01 -3.91 -6.19
C ASN A 144 12.84 -3.54 -5.27
N ALA A 145 12.76 -2.33 -4.78
CA ALA A 145 11.67 -1.86 -3.94
C ALA A 145 11.56 -0.34 -3.93
N LEU A 146 10.36 0.17 -3.69
CA LEU A 146 10.08 1.57 -3.42
C LEU A 146 10.02 1.79 -1.91
N GLY A 147 10.90 2.63 -1.37
CA GLY A 147 10.82 3.12 0.01
C GLY A 147 9.86 4.30 0.12
N VAL A 148 8.93 4.26 1.06
CA VAL A 148 7.89 5.28 1.24
C VAL A 148 7.85 5.73 2.69
N VAL A 149 8.04 7.02 2.93
CA VAL A 149 7.83 7.66 4.24
C VAL A 149 6.54 8.46 4.18
N LEU A 150 5.58 8.06 5.00
CA LEU A 150 4.21 8.58 4.97
C LEU A 150 3.98 9.61 6.09
N PRO A 151 3.19 10.65 5.83
CA PRO A 151 2.80 11.62 6.84
C PRO A 151 1.64 11.11 7.71
N SER A 152 1.38 11.80 8.82
CA SER A 152 0.26 11.50 9.74
C SER A 152 -1.00 12.33 9.48
N ASN A 153 -0.97 13.28 8.53
CA ASN A 153 -2.01 14.31 8.43
C ASN A 153 -3.03 14.11 7.30
N SER A 154 -2.81 13.14 6.41
CA SER A 154 -3.72 12.93 5.28
C SER A 154 -3.72 11.48 4.80
N PRO A 155 -4.82 10.73 5.00
CA PRO A 155 -4.97 9.36 4.50
C PRO A 155 -4.84 9.26 2.98
N GLY A 156 -5.32 10.29 2.25
CA GLY A 156 -5.36 10.28 0.79
C GLY A 156 -3.98 10.18 0.11
N VAL A 157 -2.90 10.62 0.76
CA VAL A 157 -1.54 10.52 0.21
C VAL A 157 -1.06 9.08 0.08
N ASN A 158 -1.67 8.14 0.79
CA ASN A 158 -1.36 6.73 0.68
C ASN A 158 -1.63 6.15 -0.72
N SER A 159 -2.44 6.81 -1.54
CA SER A 159 -2.68 6.38 -2.92
C SER A 159 -1.47 6.56 -3.85
N ILE A 160 -0.48 7.39 -3.49
CA ILE A 160 0.66 7.73 -4.36
C ILE A 160 1.57 6.52 -4.60
N TRP A 161 1.73 5.62 -3.63
CA TRP A 161 2.61 4.47 -3.76
C TRP A 161 1.93 3.24 -4.39
N MET A 162 0.61 3.21 -4.46
CA MET A 162 -0.16 2.05 -4.95
C MET A 162 0.21 1.62 -6.39
N PRO A 163 0.50 2.55 -7.33
CA PRO A 163 0.93 2.18 -8.68
C PRO A 163 2.22 1.34 -8.71
N ALA A 164 3.08 1.43 -7.69
CA ALA A 164 4.29 0.60 -7.62
C ALA A 164 3.95 -0.90 -7.62
N ILE A 165 2.92 -1.31 -6.88
CA ILE A 165 2.46 -2.72 -6.84
C ILE A 165 1.98 -3.15 -8.23
N ALA A 166 1.19 -2.32 -8.91
CA ALA A 166 0.69 -2.61 -10.26
C ALA A 166 1.81 -2.64 -11.32
N LEU A 167 2.96 -2.00 -11.04
CA LEU A 167 4.17 -2.06 -11.87
C LEU A 167 5.14 -3.19 -11.46
N GLY A 168 4.74 -4.09 -10.57
CA GLY A 168 5.59 -5.20 -10.12
C GLY A 168 6.74 -4.77 -9.20
N VAL A 169 6.59 -3.64 -8.48
CA VAL A 169 7.59 -3.11 -7.56
C VAL A 169 7.10 -3.21 -6.11
N PRO A 170 7.73 -4.03 -5.27
CA PRO A 170 7.43 -4.10 -3.84
C PRO A 170 7.66 -2.78 -3.12
N VAL A 171 6.98 -2.60 -1.98
CA VAL A 171 7.08 -1.37 -1.20
C VAL A 171 7.56 -1.64 0.22
N VAL A 172 8.37 -0.73 0.73
CA VAL A 172 8.78 -0.65 2.14
C VAL A 172 8.15 0.61 2.72
N LEU A 173 7.14 0.44 3.55
CA LEU A 173 6.32 1.51 4.08
C LEU A 173 6.78 1.89 5.49
N LYS A 174 7.07 3.16 5.71
CA LYS A 174 7.21 3.74 7.04
C LYS A 174 6.00 4.63 7.28
N PRO A 175 5.00 4.17 8.05
CA PRO A 175 3.79 4.95 8.31
C PRO A 175 4.08 6.20 9.14
N GLY A 176 3.16 7.15 9.07
CA GLY A 176 3.10 8.25 10.02
C GLY A 176 2.79 7.73 11.43
N ARG A 177 3.24 8.45 12.46
CA ARG A 177 3.09 8.00 13.85
C ARG A 177 1.62 7.89 14.26
N GLU A 178 0.80 8.87 13.93
CA GLU A 178 -0.61 8.97 14.33
C GLU A 178 -1.56 8.35 13.30
N GLU A 179 -1.03 8.00 12.12
CA GLU A 179 -1.81 7.47 10.98
C GLU A 179 -1.14 6.22 10.36
N PRO A 180 -1.02 5.10 11.06
CA PRO A 180 -0.58 3.83 10.49
C PRO A 180 -1.72 3.05 9.85
N TRP A 181 -2.97 3.45 10.07
CA TRP A 181 -4.17 2.67 9.77
C TRP A 181 -4.43 2.56 8.27
N THR A 182 -4.28 3.66 7.53
CA THR A 182 -4.55 3.69 6.09
C THR A 182 -3.56 2.84 5.30
N PRO A 183 -2.23 2.99 5.44
CA PRO A 183 -1.30 2.14 4.71
C PRO A 183 -1.43 0.66 5.09
N LEU A 184 -1.70 0.34 6.36
CA LEU A 184 -1.98 -1.02 6.80
C LEU A 184 -3.23 -1.58 6.10
N ARG A 185 -4.35 -0.85 6.11
CA ARG A 185 -5.59 -1.28 5.49
C ARG A 185 -5.46 -1.47 3.97
N ILE A 186 -4.73 -0.58 3.28
CA ILE A 186 -4.44 -0.71 1.84
C ILE A 186 -3.61 -1.99 1.60
N MET A 187 -2.55 -2.20 2.37
CA MET A 187 -1.70 -3.39 2.29
C MET A 187 -2.53 -4.67 2.47
N GLN A 188 -3.34 -4.74 3.50
CA GLN A 188 -4.18 -5.90 3.79
C GLN A 188 -5.24 -6.15 2.70
N ALA A 189 -5.80 -5.08 2.12
CA ALA A 189 -6.72 -5.19 0.99
C ALA A 189 -6.02 -5.80 -0.26
N PHE A 190 -4.81 -5.38 -0.56
CA PHE A 190 -4.00 -5.98 -1.63
C PHE A 190 -3.71 -7.47 -1.37
N ILE A 191 -3.31 -7.82 -0.15
CA ILE A 191 -3.01 -9.21 0.23
C ILE A 191 -4.27 -10.08 0.12
N ALA A 192 -5.39 -9.61 0.66
CA ALA A 192 -6.68 -10.30 0.58
C ALA A 192 -7.18 -10.45 -0.87
N ALA A 193 -6.82 -9.52 -1.77
CA ALA A 193 -7.09 -9.59 -3.21
C ALA A 193 -6.15 -10.56 -3.96
N GLY A 194 -5.15 -11.16 -3.30
CA GLY A 194 -4.24 -12.13 -3.91
C GLY A 194 -2.85 -11.58 -4.26
N CYS A 195 -2.52 -10.35 -3.84
CA CYS A 195 -1.15 -9.85 -3.95
C CYS A 195 -0.24 -10.63 -2.99
N PRO A 196 0.97 -11.04 -3.41
CA PRO A 196 1.94 -11.66 -2.51
C PRO A 196 2.23 -10.79 -1.29
N ALA A 197 2.09 -11.34 -0.10
CA ALA A 197 2.32 -10.60 1.15
C ALA A 197 3.76 -10.07 1.26
N GLU A 198 4.71 -10.76 0.64
CA GLU A 198 6.12 -10.37 0.58
C GLU A 198 6.36 -9.08 -0.20
N ALA A 199 5.39 -8.63 -1.03
CA ALA A 199 5.46 -7.35 -1.73
C ALA A 199 5.43 -6.14 -0.79
N PHE A 200 5.13 -6.37 0.49
CA PHE A 200 5.02 -5.33 1.49
C PHE A 200 5.97 -5.57 2.66
N SER A 201 6.67 -4.51 3.08
CA SER A 201 7.31 -4.38 4.40
C SER A 201 6.70 -3.19 5.12
N PHE A 202 6.21 -3.42 6.35
CA PHE A 202 5.47 -2.43 7.11
C PHE A 202 6.03 -2.29 8.54
#